data_1a167eed6d6b492d7fec00982493918a
#
_entry.id   1a167eed6d6b492d7fec00982493918a
#
_cell.length_a   1.000
_cell.length_b   1.000
_cell.length_c   1.000
_cell.angle_alpha   90.00
_cell.angle_beta   90.00
_cell.angle_gamma   90.00
#
_symmetry.space_group_name_H-M   'P 1'
#
loop_
_entity.id
_entity.type
_entity.pdbx_description
1 polymer ?
#
loop_
_entity_poly.entity_id
_entity_poly.type
_entity_poly.pdbx_seq_one_letter_code
_entity_poly.pdbx_strand_id
1 'polypeptide(L)' 'MQIESNTHTPKKLPLNIAIVGGGRACKFFLQLLKNESFPYLNINLVGVCDIKPEAEGLLMAKEMGIYTTPNL' A
#
# COMPACT_ATOMS: atom_id res chain seq x y z
N MET A 1 -17.11 -3.16 2.02
CA MET A 1 -16.80 -3.88 0.77
C MET A 1 -16.90 -5.37 1.04
N GLN A 2 -17.63 -6.03 0.21
CA GLN A 2 -17.78 -7.47 0.34
C GLN A 2 -16.95 -8.16 -0.74
N ILE A 3 -16.10 -9.07 -0.31
CA ILE A 3 -15.32 -9.88 -1.23
C ILE A 3 -15.95 -11.27 -1.20
N GLU A 4 -16.52 -11.66 -2.32
CA GLU A 4 -17.06 -12.99 -2.42
C GLU A 4 -15.98 -13.96 -2.86
N SER A 5 -15.84 -15.01 -2.10
CA SER A 5 -14.95 -16.08 -2.45
C SER A 5 -15.77 -17.35 -2.62
N ASN A 6 -15.61 -17.97 -3.76
CA ASN A 6 -16.24 -19.27 -4.03
C ASN A 6 -15.44 -20.39 -3.43
N THR A 7 -14.38 -20.07 -2.75
CA THR A 7 -13.51 -21.08 -2.17
C THR A 7 -13.82 -21.24 -0.70
N HIS A 8 -13.81 -22.46 -0.26
CA HIS A 8 -14.03 -22.77 1.16
C HIS A 8 -12.77 -22.52 1.98
N THR A 9 -11.64 -22.35 1.32
CA THR A 9 -10.40 -22.01 1.97
C THR A 9 -10.11 -20.55 1.68
N PRO A 10 -9.98 -19.72 2.72
CA PRO A 10 -9.64 -18.31 2.53
C PRO A 10 -8.21 -18.21 2.02
N LYS A 11 -8.07 -18.04 0.72
CA LYS A 11 -6.81 -17.67 0.13
C LYS A 11 -6.76 -16.16 0.06
N LYS A 12 -5.62 -15.59 0.43
CA LYS A 12 -5.40 -14.17 0.24
C LYS A 12 -5.35 -13.87 -1.25
N LEU A 13 -6.12 -12.89 -1.68
CA LEU A 13 -6.11 -12.45 -3.06
C LEU A 13 -4.86 -11.58 -3.29
N PRO A 14 -4.04 -11.91 -4.30
CA PRO A 14 -2.90 -11.06 -4.62
C PRO A 14 -3.39 -9.75 -5.23
N LEU A 15 -2.87 -8.63 -4.73
CA LEU A 15 -3.27 -7.33 -5.19
C LEU A 15 -2.05 -6.43 -5.31
N ASN A 16 -1.75 -5.99 -6.53
CA ASN A 16 -0.64 -5.07 -6.77
C ASN A 16 -1.18 -3.65 -6.75
N ILE A 17 -0.64 -2.83 -5.88
CA ILE A 17 -1.11 -1.45 -5.68
C ILE A 17 0.04 -0.48 -5.89
N ALA A 18 -0.24 0.60 -6.60
CA ALA A 18 0.63 1.76 -6.64
C ALA A 18 -0.15 2.93 -6.06
N ILE A 19 0.51 3.75 -5.27
CA ILE A 19 -0.13 4.90 -4.64
C ILE A 19 0.35 6.18 -5.32
N VAL A 20 -0.58 7.01 -5.73
CA VAL A 20 -0.30 8.34 -6.22
C VAL A 20 -0.74 9.33 -5.17
N GLY A 21 0.21 10.10 -4.66
CA GLY A 21 -0.03 10.99 -3.53
C GLY A 21 0.54 10.40 -2.25
N GLY A 22 1.75 10.84 -1.87
CA GLY A 22 2.47 10.31 -0.73
C GLY A 22 2.29 11.11 0.55
N GLY A 23 1.10 11.69 0.76
CA GLY A 23 0.84 12.51 1.92
C GLY A 23 0.39 11.71 3.14
N ARG A 24 -0.42 12.36 3.99
CA ARG A 24 -0.86 11.78 5.25
C ARG A 24 -1.70 10.53 5.07
N ALA A 25 -2.59 10.53 4.09
CA ALA A 25 -3.44 9.37 3.83
C ALA A 25 -2.61 8.17 3.41
N CYS A 26 -1.59 8.40 2.59
CA CYS A 26 -0.65 7.35 2.20
C CYS A 26 0.06 6.79 3.42
N LYS A 27 0.55 7.66 4.30
CA LYS A 27 1.20 7.24 5.53
C LYS A 27 0.28 6.36 6.37
N PHE A 28 -0.98 6.74 6.49
CA PHE A 28 -1.98 5.97 7.23
C PHE A 28 -2.15 4.58 6.63
N PHE A 29 -2.26 4.52 5.31
CA PHE A 29 -2.41 3.26 4.61
C PHE A 29 -1.19 2.35 4.81
N LEU A 30 0.00 2.93 4.74
CA LEU A 30 1.23 2.16 4.97
C LEU A 30 1.30 1.61 6.39
N GLN A 31 0.82 2.37 7.37
CA GLN A 31 0.75 1.90 8.74
C GLN A 31 -0.20 0.71 8.87
N LEU A 32 -1.33 0.75 8.17
CA LEU A 32 -2.28 -0.36 8.15
C LEU A 32 -1.64 -1.61 7.52
N LEU A 33 -0.91 -1.43 6.43
CA LEU A 33 -0.20 -2.54 5.81
C LEU A 33 0.83 -3.15 6.74
N LYS A 34 1.58 -2.30 7.44
CA LYS A 34 2.60 -2.74 8.37
C LYS A 34 2.02 -3.54 9.52
N ASN A 35 0.80 -3.22 9.92
CA ASN A 35 0.11 -3.90 11.01
C ASN A 35 -0.71 -5.11 10.55
N GLU A 36 -0.57 -5.47 9.28
CA GLU A 36 -1.27 -6.63 8.70
C GLU A 36 -2.78 -6.55 8.88
N SER A 37 -3.36 -5.37 8.61
CA SER A 37 -4.78 -5.12 8.83
C SER A 37 -5.69 -5.65 7.72
N PHE A 38 -5.16 -6.37 6.75
CA PHE A 38 -5.92 -6.87 5.61
C PHE A 38 -5.78 -8.40 5.52
N PRO A 39 -6.55 -9.15 6.34
CA PRO A 39 -6.33 -10.59 6.44
C PRO A 39 -6.69 -11.38 5.18
N TYR A 40 -7.53 -10.83 4.32
CA TYR A 40 -7.95 -11.51 3.10
C TYR A 40 -7.26 -11.01 1.85
N LEU A 41 -6.34 -10.07 1.98
CA LEU A 41 -5.63 -9.50 0.84
C LEU A 41 -4.13 -9.69 1.02
N ASN A 42 -3.50 -10.12 -0.05
CA ASN A 42 -2.05 -10.14 -0.12
C ASN A 42 -1.62 -8.93 -0.94
N ILE A 43 -1.41 -7.81 -0.25
CA ILE A 43 -1.14 -6.55 -0.90
C ILE A 43 0.35 -6.44 -1.19
N ASN A 44 0.66 -6.28 -2.47
CA ASN A 44 1.99 -5.97 -2.92
C ASN A 44 2.03 -4.51 -3.35
N LEU A 45 2.65 -3.67 -2.54
CA LEU A 45 2.78 -2.26 -2.84
C LEU A 45 3.98 -2.07 -3.76
N VAL A 46 3.71 -1.76 -5.02
CA VAL A 46 4.76 -1.66 -6.03
C VAL A 46 5.46 -0.31 -6.03
N GLY A 47 4.81 0.72 -5.52
CA GLY A 47 5.47 2.01 -5.43
C GLY A 47 4.57 3.11 -4.91
N VAL A 48 5.21 4.22 -4.54
CA VAL A 48 4.53 5.43 -4.11
C VAL A 48 5.08 6.60 -4.92
N CYS A 49 4.20 7.41 -5.46
CA CYS A 49 4.56 8.57 -6.26
C CYS A 49 4.05 9.85 -5.62
N ASP A 50 4.93 10.83 -5.47
CA ASP A 50 4.55 12.18 -5.07
C ASP A 50 5.62 13.15 -5.55
N ILE A 51 5.19 14.31 -6.03
CA ILE A 51 6.12 15.36 -6.46
C ILE A 51 6.80 16.05 -5.29
N LYS A 52 6.23 15.93 -4.09
CA LYS A 52 6.83 16.52 -2.88
C LYS A 52 7.74 15.51 -2.21
N PRO A 53 9.06 15.74 -2.23
CA PRO A 53 9.99 14.76 -1.65
C PRO A 53 9.88 14.63 -0.13
N GLU A 54 9.31 15.62 0.54
CA GLU A 54 9.12 15.61 1.99
C GLU A 54 7.76 15.07 2.43
N ALA A 55 6.93 14.60 1.52
CA ALA A 55 5.63 14.05 1.87
C ALA A 55 5.77 12.89 2.86
N GLU A 56 4.95 12.91 3.92
CA GLU A 56 5.08 11.96 5.02
C GLU A 56 5.00 10.50 4.59
N GLY A 57 4.05 10.19 3.71
CA GLY A 57 3.89 8.83 3.22
C GLY A 57 5.03 8.39 2.32
N LEU A 58 5.57 9.34 1.55
CA LEU A 58 6.71 9.05 0.70
C LEU A 58 7.93 8.70 1.53
N LEU A 59 8.17 9.47 2.60
CA LEU A 59 9.29 9.20 3.50
C LEU A 59 9.13 7.86 4.19
N MET A 60 7.92 7.54 4.62
CA MET A 60 7.66 6.26 5.25
C MET A 60 7.86 5.10 4.27
N ALA A 61 7.43 5.27 3.02
CA ALA A 61 7.64 4.25 1.99
C ALA A 61 9.12 3.99 1.78
N LYS A 62 9.94 5.04 1.76
CA LYS A 62 11.39 4.89 1.64
C LYS A 62 11.96 4.09 2.80
N GLU A 63 11.52 4.38 4.01
CA GLU A 63 11.96 3.65 5.20
C GLU A 63 11.58 2.18 5.13
N MET A 64 10.45 1.86 4.51
CA MET A 64 9.98 0.49 4.34
C MET A 64 10.63 -0.23 3.15
N GLY A 65 11.51 0.45 2.42
CA GLY A 65 12.16 -0.15 1.25
C GLY A 65 11.27 -0.21 0.02
N ILE A 66 10.22 0.58 -0.01
CA ILE A 66 9.28 0.61 -1.13
C ILE A 66 9.78 1.60 -2.17
N TYR A 67 9.63 1.24 -3.44
CA TYR A 67 10.00 2.13 -4.53
C TYR A 67 9.23 3.44 -4.46
N THR A 68 9.93 4.55 -4.58
CA THR A 68 9.32 5.88 -4.60
C THR A 68 9.81 6.64 -5.81
N THR A 69 8.94 7.51 -6.34
CA THR A 69 9.27 8.28 -7.52
C THR A 69 8.54 9.62 -7.48
N PRO A 70 9.15 10.70 -8.03
CA PRO A 70 8.45 11.96 -8.22
C PRO A 70 7.57 11.98 -9.47
N ASN A 71 7.68 10.97 -10.31
CA ASN A 71 6.99 10.91 -11.59
C ASN A 71 6.10 9.68 -11.66
N LEU A 72 4.97 9.85 -12.28
CA LEU A 72 4.10 8.73 -12.59
C LEU A 72 4.70 7.84 -13.66
#